data_b364c8dcbbeae42de7537ec5293663ce
#
_entry.id   b364c8dcbbeae42de7537ec5293663ce
#
_cell.length_a   1.000
_cell.length_b   1.000
_cell.length_c   1.000
_cell.angle_alpha   90.00
_cell.angle_beta   90.00
_cell.angle_gamma   90.00
#
_symmetry.space_group_name_H-M   'P 1'
#
loop_
_entity.id
_entity.type
_entity.pdbx_description
1 polymer ?
#
loop_
_entity_poly.entity_id
_entity_poly.type
_entity_poly.pdbx_seq_one_letter_code
_entity_poly.pdbx_strand_id
1 'polypeptide(L)'
;MTTTLLIKFLLGGIGTSIVLYLLLCLALRLWQNHLIFLPSARLEATPAQVGLSFEDVSIPVLTWQGKLAQLHGWWLPHRTSSDVLLYFHGNASNIGSSLGYAKTLHEAGFSLLMIDYRGYGKSKGAFPTESEVYRDAQAAWQYLVKTKGIAPENIFLYGHSLGAAIAIDLAVRQPQVAGVIVDS
;
A
#
# COMPACT_ATOMS: atom_id res chain seq x y z
N MET A 1 4.70 -51.66 -30.57
CA MET A 1 5.44 -50.48 -30.11
C MET A 1 6.34 -50.97 -28.99
N THR A 2 7.66 -50.89 -29.10
CA THR A 2 8.57 -51.48 -28.11
C THR A 2 8.51 -50.67 -26.81
N THR A 3 8.62 -51.34 -25.64
CA THR A 3 8.60 -50.75 -24.29
C THR A 3 9.58 -49.56 -24.17
N THR A 4 10.71 -49.63 -24.85
CA THR A 4 11.71 -48.57 -24.92
C THR A 4 11.19 -47.28 -25.58
N LEU A 5 10.34 -47.38 -26.62
CA LEU A 5 9.75 -46.24 -27.29
C LEU A 5 8.73 -45.56 -26.38
N LEU A 6 7.89 -46.31 -25.68
CA LEU A 6 6.90 -45.84 -24.73
C LEU A 6 7.58 -45.04 -23.57
N ILE A 7 8.69 -45.60 -23.02
CA ILE A 7 9.46 -44.93 -21.97
C ILE A 7 10.04 -43.59 -22.45
N LYS A 8 10.59 -43.56 -23.68
CA LYS A 8 11.12 -42.31 -24.26
C LYS A 8 10.02 -41.24 -24.42
N PHE A 9 8.81 -41.63 -24.87
CA PHE A 9 7.67 -40.72 -24.98
C PHE A 9 7.22 -40.20 -23.60
N LEU A 10 7.14 -41.09 -22.59
CA LEU A 10 6.81 -40.71 -21.23
C LEU A 10 7.84 -39.75 -20.63
N LEU A 11 9.13 -40.07 -20.75
CA LEU A 11 10.20 -39.18 -20.26
C LEU A 11 10.23 -37.84 -20.98
N GLY A 12 9.99 -37.83 -22.30
CA GLY A 12 9.84 -36.61 -23.09
C GLY A 12 8.67 -35.76 -22.63
N GLY A 13 7.50 -36.38 -22.40
CA GLY A 13 6.31 -35.71 -21.90
C GLY A 13 6.50 -35.10 -20.49
N ILE A 14 7.13 -35.86 -19.59
CA ILE A 14 7.47 -35.35 -18.24
C ILE A 14 8.44 -34.19 -18.33
N GLY A 15 9.50 -34.31 -19.14
CA GLY A 15 10.48 -33.23 -19.33
C GLY A 15 9.83 -31.97 -19.86
N THR A 16 8.96 -32.10 -20.88
CA THR A 16 8.21 -30.95 -21.42
C THR A 16 7.32 -30.30 -20.37
N SER A 17 6.59 -31.12 -19.59
CA SER A 17 5.72 -30.59 -18.51
C SER A 17 6.50 -29.82 -17.45
N ILE A 18 7.67 -30.32 -17.05
CA ILE A 18 8.55 -29.62 -16.10
C ILE A 18 9.01 -28.28 -16.67
N VAL A 19 9.45 -28.25 -17.93
CA VAL A 19 9.88 -27.00 -18.57
C VAL A 19 8.74 -26.00 -18.63
N LEU A 20 7.53 -26.40 -19.05
CA LEU A 20 6.37 -25.52 -19.09
C LEU A 20 6.01 -24.99 -17.71
N TYR A 21 6.05 -25.83 -16.68
CA TYR A 21 5.83 -25.41 -15.29
C TYR A 21 6.84 -24.35 -14.83
N LEU A 22 8.14 -24.59 -15.10
CA LEU A 22 9.17 -23.63 -14.74
C LEU A 22 9.05 -22.30 -15.50
N LEU A 23 8.67 -22.35 -16.79
CA LEU A 23 8.39 -21.14 -17.57
C LEU A 23 7.18 -20.36 -17.03
N LEU A 24 6.12 -21.06 -16.61
CA LEU A 24 4.96 -20.44 -15.96
C LEU A 24 5.36 -19.78 -14.63
N CYS A 25 6.11 -20.50 -13.79
CA CYS A 25 6.60 -19.93 -12.52
C CYS A 25 7.47 -18.68 -12.76
N LEU A 26 8.34 -18.71 -13.76
CA LEU A 26 9.17 -17.57 -14.14
C LEU A 26 8.30 -16.39 -14.62
N ALA A 27 7.32 -16.66 -15.48
CA ALA A 27 6.40 -15.63 -15.97
C ALA A 27 5.62 -14.98 -14.81
N LEU A 28 5.06 -15.79 -13.90
CA LEU A 28 4.37 -15.30 -12.71
C LEU A 28 5.31 -14.47 -11.82
N ARG A 29 6.54 -14.93 -11.62
CA ARG A 29 7.57 -14.19 -10.85
C ARG A 29 7.92 -12.83 -11.47
N LEU A 30 8.03 -12.75 -12.79
CA LEU A 30 8.35 -11.52 -13.49
C LEU A 30 7.17 -10.53 -13.50
N TRP A 31 5.95 -11.03 -13.54
CA TRP A 31 4.73 -10.21 -13.66
C TRP A 31 3.98 -10.04 -12.35
N GLN A 32 4.45 -10.62 -11.24
CA GLN A 32 3.75 -10.61 -9.95
C GLN A 32 3.31 -9.21 -9.51
N ASN A 33 4.12 -8.17 -9.69
CA ASN A 33 3.77 -6.82 -9.29
C ASN A 33 2.53 -6.32 -10.06
N HIS A 34 2.43 -6.60 -11.37
CA HIS A 34 1.27 -6.22 -12.19
C HIS A 34 0.02 -7.05 -11.89
N LEU A 35 0.18 -8.24 -11.29
CA LEU A 35 -0.93 -9.05 -10.81
C LEU A 35 -1.43 -8.62 -9.42
N ILE A 36 -0.50 -8.14 -8.58
CA ILE A 36 -0.82 -7.72 -7.20
C ILE A 36 -1.31 -6.27 -7.18
N PHE A 37 -0.60 -5.34 -7.83
CA PHE A 37 -0.90 -3.92 -7.76
C PHE A 37 -1.74 -3.48 -8.97
N LEU A 38 -2.88 -2.88 -8.70
CA LEU A 38 -3.82 -2.36 -9.70
C LEU A 38 -4.04 -0.86 -9.44
N PRO A 39 -3.05 0.00 -9.75
CA PRO A 39 -3.12 1.41 -9.40
C PRO A 39 -4.25 2.13 -10.13
N SER A 40 -5.07 2.86 -9.37
CA SER A 40 -6.10 3.78 -9.88
C SER A 40 -5.61 5.22 -9.69
N ALA A 41 -5.41 5.93 -10.80
CA ALA A 41 -4.89 7.31 -10.77
C ALA A 41 -6.00 8.37 -10.61
N ARG A 42 -7.27 8.03 -10.88
CA ARG A 42 -8.37 9.01 -10.85
C ARG A 42 -8.90 9.17 -9.44
N LEU A 43 -8.69 10.34 -8.84
CA LEU A 43 -9.39 10.75 -7.62
C LEU A 43 -10.79 11.23 -7.98
N GLU A 44 -11.80 10.47 -7.60
CA GLU A 44 -13.20 10.78 -7.94
C GLU A 44 -13.84 11.77 -6.95
N ALA A 45 -13.31 11.83 -5.73
CA ALA A 45 -13.85 12.63 -4.66
C ALA A 45 -12.75 13.17 -3.73
N THR A 46 -13.10 14.16 -2.92
CA THR A 46 -12.24 14.78 -1.89
C THR A 46 -12.96 14.82 -0.54
N PRO A 47 -12.25 14.94 0.60
CA PRO A 47 -12.85 15.01 1.92
C PRO A 47 -13.89 16.12 2.10
N ALA A 48 -13.79 17.23 1.34
CA ALA A 48 -14.78 18.30 1.36
C ALA A 48 -16.20 17.83 0.99
N GLN A 49 -16.33 16.82 0.12
CA GLN A 49 -17.63 16.28 -0.30
C GLN A 49 -18.37 15.52 0.80
N VAL A 50 -17.64 15.09 1.83
CA VAL A 50 -18.19 14.44 3.03
C VAL A 50 -18.16 15.37 4.25
N GLY A 51 -17.90 16.68 4.04
CA GLY A 51 -17.93 17.70 5.09
C GLY A 51 -16.69 17.77 5.96
N LEU A 52 -15.57 17.14 5.54
CA LEU A 52 -14.31 17.15 6.28
C LEU A 52 -13.37 18.23 5.76
N SER A 53 -12.78 19.00 6.69
CA SER A 53 -11.67 19.90 6.39
C SER A 53 -10.39 19.07 6.21
N PHE A 54 -9.57 19.44 5.23
CA PHE A 54 -8.33 18.72 4.94
C PHE A 54 -7.27 19.64 4.33
N GLU A 55 -6.03 19.18 4.41
CA GLU A 55 -4.88 19.75 3.72
C GLU A 55 -4.35 18.73 2.72
N ASP A 56 -4.12 19.12 1.46
CA ASP A 56 -3.33 18.30 0.54
C ASP A 56 -1.88 18.29 1.02
N VAL A 57 -1.31 17.11 1.21
CA VAL A 57 0.08 16.95 1.63
C VAL A 57 0.88 16.26 0.55
N SER A 58 2.15 16.64 0.48
CA SER A 58 3.12 16.07 -0.44
C SER A 58 4.33 15.59 0.34
N ILE A 59 4.58 14.28 0.29
CA ILE A 59 5.61 13.62 1.09
C ILE A 59 6.71 13.13 0.15
N PRO A 60 7.94 13.68 0.22
CA PRO A 60 9.04 13.20 -0.58
C PRO A 60 9.50 11.82 -0.07
N VAL A 61 9.74 10.89 -1.00
CA VAL A 61 10.27 9.57 -0.71
C VAL A 61 11.39 9.20 -1.67
N LEU A 62 12.50 8.70 -1.13
CA LEU A 62 13.59 8.19 -1.94
C LEU A 62 13.27 6.75 -2.35
N THR A 63 13.30 6.49 -3.67
CA THR A 63 13.28 5.13 -4.18
C THR A 63 14.57 4.40 -3.81
N TRP A 64 14.57 3.07 -3.89
CA TRP A 64 15.79 2.29 -3.66
C TRP A 64 16.92 2.65 -4.65
N GLN A 65 16.59 3.23 -5.83
CA GLN A 65 17.55 3.73 -6.82
C GLN A 65 18.06 5.15 -6.52
N GLY A 66 17.67 5.74 -5.38
CA GLY A 66 18.03 7.12 -5.00
C GLY A 66 17.27 8.21 -5.77
N LYS A 67 16.25 7.85 -6.57
CA LYS A 67 15.39 8.82 -7.23
C LYS A 67 14.33 9.35 -6.26
N LEU A 68 13.98 10.61 -6.40
CA LEU A 68 12.91 11.22 -5.62
C LEU A 68 11.54 10.86 -6.24
N ALA A 69 10.67 10.25 -5.47
CA ALA A 69 9.25 10.14 -5.74
C ALA A 69 8.49 11.07 -4.77
N GLN A 70 7.22 11.31 -5.04
CA GLN A 70 6.40 12.22 -4.26
C GLN A 70 5.04 11.60 -4.02
N LEU A 71 4.76 11.29 -2.76
CA LEU A 71 3.46 10.79 -2.37
C LEU A 71 2.49 11.96 -2.18
N HIS A 72 1.27 11.75 -2.62
CA HIS A 72 0.15 12.59 -2.33
C HIS A 72 -0.63 12.00 -1.15
N GLY A 73 -1.18 12.84 -0.32
CA GLY A 73 -2.07 12.44 0.76
C GLY A 73 -2.97 13.56 1.22
N TRP A 74 -3.83 13.24 2.14
CA TRP A 74 -4.68 14.18 2.84
C TRP A 74 -4.42 14.11 4.33
N TRP A 75 -4.17 15.28 4.94
CA TRP A 75 -4.16 15.48 6.36
C TRP A 75 -5.51 16.03 6.80
N LEU A 76 -6.22 15.29 7.63
CA LEU A 76 -7.53 15.66 8.19
C LEU A 76 -7.38 15.86 9.70
N PRO A 77 -7.15 17.10 10.16
CA PRO A 77 -6.97 17.36 11.59
C PRO A 77 -8.29 17.24 12.36
N HIS A 78 -8.27 16.56 13.50
CA HIS A 78 -9.34 16.61 14.47
C HIS A 78 -9.06 17.66 15.55
N ARG A 79 -10.08 18.43 15.95
CA ARG A 79 -9.88 19.62 16.80
C ARG A 79 -9.42 19.35 18.22
N THR A 80 -9.76 18.22 18.77
CA THR A 80 -9.58 17.90 20.20
C THR A 80 -8.76 16.64 20.45
N SER A 81 -8.36 15.91 19.41
CA SER A 81 -7.65 14.65 19.55
C SER A 81 -6.17 14.79 19.29
N SER A 82 -5.34 14.19 20.16
CA SER A 82 -3.92 13.94 19.91
C SER A 82 -3.67 12.69 19.10
N ASP A 83 -4.68 11.81 19.00
CA ASP A 83 -4.55 10.52 18.33
C ASP A 83 -4.68 10.67 16.82
N VAL A 84 -3.74 10.07 16.14
CA VAL A 84 -3.60 10.12 14.68
C VAL A 84 -3.69 8.73 14.11
N LEU A 85 -4.44 8.58 13.04
CA LEU A 85 -4.56 7.35 12.31
C LEU A 85 -3.90 7.49 10.94
N LEU A 86 -2.84 6.71 10.70
CA LEU A 86 -2.20 6.58 9.39
C LEU A 86 -2.93 5.51 8.60
N TYR A 87 -3.65 5.95 7.55
CA TYR A 87 -4.54 5.10 6.76
C TYR A 87 -3.89 4.63 5.47
N PHE A 88 -3.96 3.31 5.24
CA PHE A 88 -3.50 2.60 4.05
C PHE A 88 -4.67 1.98 3.31
N HIS A 89 -4.94 2.46 2.10
CA HIS A 89 -6.07 2.00 1.27
C HIS A 89 -5.85 0.61 0.67
N GLY A 90 -6.94 0.00 0.21
CA GLY A 90 -6.94 -1.28 -0.48
C GLY A 90 -6.43 -1.20 -1.92
N ASN A 91 -6.32 -2.38 -2.57
CA ASN A 91 -5.95 -2.46 -3.97
C ASN A 91 -7.05 -1.93 -4.90
N ALA A 92 -6.69 -1.66 -6.18
CA ALA A 92 -7.60 -1.13 -7.22
C ALA A 92 -8.37 0.13 -6.82
N SER A 93 -7.91 0.86 -5.80
CA SER A 93 -8.52 2.05 -5.24
C SER A 93 -7.49 3.16 -5.05
N ASN A 94 -7.88 4.24 -4.41
CA ASN A 94 -7.03 5.32 -3.93
C ASN A 94 -7.71 5.99 -2.74
N ILE A 95 -7.11 7.01 -2.15
CA ILE A 95 -7.70 7.68 -0.98
C ILE A 95 -9.07 8.32 -1.30
N GLY A 96 -9.35 8.69 -2.55
CA GLY A 96 -10.64 9.26 -2.96
C GLY A 96 -11.82 8.29 -2.83
N SER A 97 -11.58 6.99 -2.96
CA SER A 97 -12.60 5.96 -2.75
C SER A 97 -12.80 5.56 -1.29
N SER A 98 -11.94 6.06 -0.38
CA SER A 98 -11.93 5.72 1.05
C SER A 98 -12.62 6.78 1.93
N LEU A 99 -13.39 7.70 1.36
CA LEU A 99 -14.00 8.81 2.11
C LEU A 99 -15.03 8.37 3.16
N GLY A 100 -15.68 7.22 2.96
CA GLY A 100 -16.56 6.64 3.97
C GLY A 100 -15.80 6.28 5.24
N TYR A 101 -14.64 5.64 5.08
CA TYR A 101 -13.72 5.34 6.18
C TYR A 101 -13.20 6.63 6.83
N ALA A 102 -12.76 7.60 6.02
CA ALA A 102 -12.27 8.89 6.52
C ALA A 102 -13.29 9.56 7.43
N LYS A 103 -14.56 9.61 7.01
CA LYS A 103 -15.64 10.22 7.78
C LYS A 103 -15.88 9.48 9.10
N THR A 104 -16.06 8.17 9.04
CA THR A 104 -16.31 7.33 10.24
C THR A 104 -15.18 7.44 11.26
N LEU A 105 -13.94 7.35 10.81
CA LEU A 105 -12.77 7.40 11.71
C LEU A 105 -12.55 8.81 12.27
N HIS A 106 -12.81 9.85 11.48
CA HIS A 106 -12.74 11.23 11.98
C HIS A 106 -13.85 11.53 13.00
N GLU A 107 -15.08 11.05 12.76
CA GLU A 107 -16.20 11.15 13.72
C GLU A 107 -15.92 10.34 15.00
N ALA A 108 -15.13 9.27 14.92
CA ALA A 108 -14.65 8.51 16.09
C ALA A 108 -13.56 9.26 16.89
N GLY A 109 -13.11 10.43 16.43
CA GLY A 109 -12.19 11.29 17.17
C GLY A 109 -10.73 11.23 16.71
N PHE A 110 -10.41 10.62 15.58
CA PHE A 110 -9.04 10.58 15.08
C PHE A 110 -8.74 11.74 14.12
N SER A 111 -7.53 12.31 14.21
CA SER A 111 -6.92 12.96 13.07
C SER A 111 -6.44 11.90 12.08
N LEU A 112 -6.50 12.17 10.77
CA LEU A 112 -6.14 11.17 9.77
C LEU A 112 -5.02 11.69 8.86
N LEU A 113 -4.04 10.82 8.58
CA LEU A 113 -3.18 10.96 7.42
C LEU A 113 -3.51 9.80 6.46
N MET A 114 -4.09 10.12 5.32
CA MET A 114 -4.39 9.18 4.25
C MET A 114 -3.41 9.41 3.11
N ILE A 115 -2.75 8.38 2.62
CA ILE A 115 -1.78 8.50 1.54
C ILE A 115 -2.15 7.60 0.35
N ASP A 116 -1.87 8.07 -0.84
CA ASP A 116 -1.77 7.24 -2.04
C ASP A 116 -0.35 6.68 -2.14
N TYR A 117 -0.21 5.38 -2.37
CA TYR A 117 1.10 4.79 -2.69
C TYR A 117 1.57 5.31 -4.05
N ARG A 118 2.88 5.21 -4.32
CA ARG A 118 3.41 5.55 -5.65
C ARG A 118 2.62 4.86 -6.77
N GLY A 119 2.33 5.59 -7.84
CA GLY A 119 1.52 5.10 -8.96
C GLY A 119 0.01 5.15 -8.73
N TYR A 120 -0.46 5.32 -7.49
CA TYR A 120 -1.87 5.49 -7.16
C TYR A 120 -2.24 6.96 -7.00
N GLY A 121 -3.51 7.29 -7.24
CA GLY A 121 -4.06 8.63 -7.05
C GLY A 121 -3.23 9.70 -7.72
N LYS A 122 -2.84 10.72 -6.95
CA LYS A 122 -1.95 11.79 -7.42
C LYS A 122 -0.47 11.55 -7.09
N SER A 123 -0.12 10.45 -6.46
CA SER A 123 1.26 10.11 -6.12
C SER A 123 2.10 9.86 -7.36
N LYS A 124 3.31 10.42 -7.36
CA LYS A 124 4.26 10.30 -8.47
C LYS A 124 5.30 9.21 -8.14
N GLY A 125 5.74 8.50 -9.17
CA GLY A 125 6.75 7.47 -9.02
C GLY A 125 6.62 6.37 -10.07
N ALA A 126 7.46 5.36 -9.95
CA ALA A 126 7.39 4.17 -10.79
C ALA A 126 6.19 3.29 -10.41
N PHE A 127 5.90 2.27 -11.22
CA PHE A 127 4.92 1.24 -10.89
C PHE A 127 5.25 0.62 -9.53
N PRO A 128 4.26 0.41 -8.65
CA PRO A 128 4.48 -0.06 -7.29
C PRO A 128 5.07 -1.47 -7.24
N THR A 129 5.91 -1.68 -6.25
CA THR A 129 6.40 -3.00 -5.82
C THR A 129 6.22 -3.10 -4.31
N GLU A 130 6.19 -4.31 -3.78
CA GLU A 130 6.06 -4.55 -2.34
C GLU A 130 7.07 -3.72 -1.52
N SER A 131 8.35 -3.81 -1.86
CA SER A 131 9.40 -3.09 -1.15
C SER A 131 9.26 -1.57 -1.22
N GLU A 132 8.69 -1.06 -2.32
CA GLU A 132 8.52 0.38 -2.50
C GLU A 132 7.29 0.92 -1.78
N VAL A 133 6.18 0.17 -1.70
CA VAL A 133 5.01 0.60 -0.91
C VAL A 133 5.31 0.56 0.60
N TYR A 134 6.19 -0.33 1.06
CA TYR A 134 6.68 -0.31 2.44
C TYR A 134 7.56 0.92 2.73
N ARG A 135 8.32 1.40 1.74
CA ARG A 135 9.06 2.68 1.85
C ARG A 135 8.12 3.87 1.87
N ASP A 136 7.04 3.82 1.10
CA ASP A 136 6.02 4.86 1.09
C ASP A 136 5.35 4.97 2.48
N ALA A 137 4.99 3.84 3.07
CA ALA A 137 4.45 3.79 4.43
C ALA A 137 5.44 4.35 5.47
N GLN A 138 6.72 4.00 5.36
CA GLN A 138 7.78 4.52 6.24
C GLN A 138 7.96 6.03 6.08
N ALA A 139 7.85 6.57 4.86
CA ALA A 139 7.94 8.01 4.62
C ALA A 139 6.73 8.75 5.22
N ALA A 140 5.53 8.18 5.10
CA ALA A 140 4.33 8.74 5.73
C ALA A 140 4.41 8.74 7.27
N TRP A 141 4.93 7.66 7.86
CA TRP A 141 5.24 7.60 9.29
C TRP A 141 6.22 8.71 9.70
N GLN A 142 7.33 8.84 8.97
CA GLN A 142 8.33 9.88 9.27
C GLN A 142 7.75 11.28 9.13
N TYR A 143 6.84 11.50 8.17
CA TYR A 143 6.13 12.77 8.03
C TYR A 143 5.30 13.09 9.28
N LEU A 144 4.56 12.13 9.82
CA LEU A 144 3.81 12.33 11.07
C LEU A 144 4.75 12.67 12.24
N VAL A 145 5.80 11.87 12.43
CA VAL A 145 6.70 12.04 13.58
C VAL A 145 7.56 13.29 13.44
N LYS A 146 8.21 13.51 12.29
CA LYS A 146 9.21 14.56 12.12
C LYS A 146 8.63 15.89 11.68
N THR A 147 7.59 15.88 10.82
CA THR A 147 7.04 17.11 10.25
C THR A 147 5.82 17.59 11.02
N LYS A 148 4.91 16.70 11.37
CA LYS A 148 3.73 17.03 12.16
C LYS A 148 4.01 17.02 13.68
N GLY A 149 5.12 16.45 14.13
CA GLY A 149 5.52 16.42 15.55
C GLY A 149 4.65 15.47 16.40
N ILE A 150 4.02 14.48 15.78
CA ILE A 150 3.16 13.53 16.47
C ILE A 150 4.03 12.49 17.19
N ALA A 151 3.76 12.27 18.48
CA ALA A 151 4.44 11.24 19.26
C ALA A 151 4.07 9.84 18.72
N PRO A 152 5.06 8.94 18.56
CA PRO A 152 4.82 7.58 18.03
C PRO A 152 3.69 6.83 18.70
N GLU A 153 3.59 6.95 20.03
CA GLU A 153 2.57 6.32 20.88
C GLU A 153 1.14 6.87 20.68
N ASN A 154 0.98 7.95 19.92
CA ASN A 154 -0.32 8.51 19.54
C ASN A 154 -0.70 8.14 18.08
N ILE A 155 0.12 7.35 17.40
CA ILE A 155 -0.12 6.97 16.00
C ILE A 155 -0.67 5.54 15.93
N PHE A 156 -1.89 5.41 15.43
CA PHE A 156 -2.51 4.15 15.06
C PHE A 156 -2.29 3.89 13.56
N LEU A 157 -2.10 2.64 13.19
CA LEU A 157 -2.02 2.22 11.79
C LEU A 157 -3.34 1.55 11.40
N TYR A 158 -3.93 1.99 10.32
CA TYR A 158 -5.13 1.36 9.76
C TYR A 158 -4.84 0.86 8.35
N GLY A 159 -5.06 -0.41 8.11
CA GLY A 159 -4.88 -1.02 6.78
C GLY A 159 -6.13 -1.72 6.31
N HIS A 160 -6.65 -1.32 5.13
CA HIS A 160 -7.74 -2.01 4.47
C HIS A 160 -7.20 -2.92 3.35
N SER A 161 -7.57 -4.21 3.37
CA SER A 161 -7.19 -5.20 2.34
C SER A 161 -5.66 -5.20 2.09
N LEU A 162 -5.18 -4.80 0.90
CA LEU A 162 -3.75 -4.64 0.61
C LEU A 162 -3.05 -3.76 1.66
N GLY A 163 -3.70 -2.69 2.09
CA GLY A 163 -3.19 -1.78 3.12
C GLY A 163 -2.95 -2.47 4.47
N ALA A 164 -3.64 -3.58 4.75
CA ALA A 164 -3.44 -4.37 5.97
C ALA A 164 -2.02 -4.95 6.04
N ALA A 165 -1.51 -5.51 4.94
CA ALA A 165 -0.15 -6.03 4.87
C ALA A 165 0.88 -4.90 5.07
N ILE A 166 0.61 -3.72 4.53
CA ILE A 166 1.47 -2.53 4.66
C ILE A 166 1.48 -2.02 6.11
N ALA A 167 0.32 -1.95 6.76
CA ALA A 167 0.20 -1.56 8.16
C ALA A 167 0.94 -2.52 9.09
N ILE A 168 0.82 -3.83 8.87
CA ILE A 168 1.52 -4.86 9.65
C ILE A 168 3.04 -4.74 9.48
N ASP A 169 3.54 -4.62 8.23
CA ASP A 169 4.98 -4.44 7.99
C ASP A 169 5.52 -3.19 8.69
N LEU A 170 4.78 -2.07 8.61
CA LEU A 170 5.18 -0.84 9.30
C LEU A 170 5.18 -1.01 10.82
N ALA A 171 4.19 -1.68 11.40
CA ALA A 171 4.12 -1.94 12.84
C ALA A 171 5.31 -2.76 13.35
N VAL A 172 5.75 -3.75 12.58
CA VAL A 172 6.95 -4.54 12.93
C VAL A 172 8.20 -3.66 12.99
N ARG A 173 8.30 -2.65 12.11
CA ARG A 173 9.43 -1.72 12.07
C ARG A 173 9.32 -0.59 13.09
N GLN A 174 8.11 -0.29 13.55
CA GLN A 174 7.80 0.81 14.47
C GLN A 174 7.01 0.26 15.68
N PRO A 175 7.65 -0.49 16.58
CA PRO A 175 6.96 -1.17 17.68
C PRO A 175 6.35 -0.22 18.73
N GLN A 176 6.63 1.08 18.63
CA GLN A 176 6.09 2.12 19.51
C GLN A 176 4.74 2.68 19.05
N VAL A 177 4.14 2.16 17.96
CA VAL A 177 2.81 2.59 17.53
C VAL A 177 1.75 2.32 18.60
N ALA A 178 0.74 3.18 18.69
CA ALA A 178 -0.37 3.03 19.64
C ALA A 178 -1.17 1.75 19.39
N GLY A 179 -1.33 1.34 18.12
CA GLY A 179 -2.06 0.13 17.75
C GLY A 179 -2.15 -0.07 16.25
N VAL A 180 -2.64 -1.24 15.86
CA VAL A 180 -2.87 -1.61 14.46
C VAL A 180 -4.29 -2.11 14.29
N ILE A 181 -4.98 -1.56 13.30
CA ILE A 181 -6.32 -1.97 12.88
C ILE A 181 -6.21 -2.56 11.48
N VAL A 182 -6.67 -3.79 11.34
CA VAL A 182 -6.66 -4.53 10.07
C VAL A 182 -8.10 -4.81 9.67
N ASP A 183 -8.46 -4.38 8.47
CA ASP A 183 -9.77 -4.54 7.86
C ASP A 183 -9.62 -5.23 6.49
N SER A 184 -10.41 -6.29 6.22
CA SER A 184 -10.30 -7.11 5.01
C SER A 184 -11.67 -7.45 4.42
#